data_8c7527ecda1558a50b30f6fc03e3fe1f
#
_entry.id   8c7527ecda1558a50b30f6fc03e3fe1f
#
_cell.length_a   1.000
_cell.length_b   1.000
_cell.length_c   1.000
_cell.angle_alpha   90.00
_cell.angle_beta   90.00
_cell.angle_gamma   90.00
#
_symmetry.space_group_name_H-M   'P 1'
#
loop_
_entity.id
_entity.type
_entity.pdbx_description
1 polymer ?
#
loop_
_entity_poly.entity_id
_entity_poly.type
_entity_poly.pdbx_seq_one_letter_code
_entity_poly.pdbx_strand_id
1 'polypeptide(L)'
;MKRILLTIWLCCLIGMAYAVNPSGTLPVIYITTENKTPVTSKDYYLNATYYLDAKGIAGYENIGSASAPLNMEIKGRGNYSWTGFNKKPYRIKLADKQPLLGMIKSKHFTLLAHADDAKDKKGYMRNAAGFELSKMLGIAWTPDAKPLEVVMNGDYIGLYFLTEHIRVDKDRVNIVEQADEETDAQKITGGWLVEIDNYDEDPHITIKEGGKTTMWVTYKTPEVLSSAQETYLTNQIQLLDNLIYGDKNSDELWQHMDMDALARFYIVQEIMDNYESFHGSCYLYKDMGNDQKWKFGPVWDFGSAFNRDKSQYIYQGDVWHNHWIPEICKFPAFMAYVKTLWKDFYANKFNDIFTFTADQLTLLKTAASVDAERWPDYNGNADLTKRINQINERLRKNAEWLNQQWGGDSNDDNNNNNNNDNNEDTTPSVDETWTMLVWQDGKAVEYQLAQVDSITFVEKQMLVVKAQVPAAWGDDIYVYIWDAQDKNGEFRATRQGNWYVYSTDEKSLNIIFKKGKSWTGHPNQSEDIKITQSACFILTQEGEDKAIPTQTNCP
;
A
#
# COMPACT_ATOMS: atom_id res chain seq x y z
N MET A 1 44.98 1.53 64.52
CA MET A 1 43.68 1.86 63.89
C MET A 1 43.95 2.48 62.53
N LYS A 2 43.88 1.67 61.46
CA LYS A 2 44.05 2.11 60.08
C LYS A 2 42.63 2.32 59.50
N ARG A 3 42.31 3.56 59.14
CA ARG A 3 41.07 3.89 58.41
C ARG A 3 41.28 3.58 56.93
N ILE A 4 40.53 2.64 56.41
CA ILE A 4 40.44 2.35 54.99
C ILE A 4 39.35 3.27 54.42
N LEU A 5 39.74 4.24 53.57
CA LEU A 5 38.82 5.00 52.73
C LEU A 5 38.43 4.12 51.54
N LEU A 6 37.17 3.72 51.48
CA LEU A 6 36.59 3.08 50.33
C LEU A 6 36.06 4.17 49.39
N THR A 7 36.75 4.40 48.29
CA THR A 7 36.29 5.31 47.23
C THR A 7 35.37 4.54 46.32
N ILE A 8 34.08 4.80 46.42
CA ILE A 8 33.06 4.25 45.48
C ILE A 8 33.14 5.08 44.21
N TRP A 9 33.69 4.50 43.15
CA TRP A 9 33.58 5.00 41.79
C TRP A 9 32.16 4.70 41.27
N LEU A 10 31.29 5.71 41.29
CA LEU A 10 29.98 5.64 40.64
C LEU A 10 30.21 5.89 39.15
N CYS A 11 30.37 4.82 38.36
CA CYS A 11 30.32 4.90 36.91
C CYS A 11 28.90 5.30 36.49
N CYS A 12 28.67 6.58 36.29
CA CYS A 12 27.54 7.05 35.51
C CYS A 12 27.75 6.60 34.04
N LEU A 13 27.24 5.45 33.67
CA LEU A 13 26.97 5.12 32.29
C LEU A 13 25.84 6.06 31.83
N ILE A 14 26.20 7.25 31.40
CA ILE A 14 25.32 8.08 30.56
C ILE A 14 25.27 7.29 29.24
N GLY A 15 24.24 6.48 29.06
CA GLY A 15 23.91 5.97 27.77
C GLY A 15 23.67 7.18 26.85
N MET A 16 24.64 7.47 25.99
CA MET A 16 24.40 8.37 24.87
C MET A 16 23.33 7.70 24.03
N ALA A 17 22.07 8.10 24.20
CA ALA A 17 21.04 7.78 23.25
C ALA A 17 21.48 8.44 21.93
N TYR A 18 21.97 7.64 21.00
CA TYR A 18 22.23 8.12 19.65
C TYR A 18 20.90 8.61 19.08
N ALA A 19 20.84 9.88 18.69
CA ALA A 19 19.68 10.42 18.02
C ALA A 19 19.51 9.67 16.69
N VAL A 20 18.40 8.96 16.53
CA VAL A 20 18.05 8.35 15.26
C VAL A 20 17.73 9.47 14.28
N ASN A 21 18.31 9.41 13.09
CA ASN A 21 18.10 10.40 12.03
C ASN A 21 17.31 9.78 10.87
N PRO A 22 16.65 10.59 10.02
CA PRO A 22 16.03 10.12 8.79
C PRO A 22 16.99 9.31 7.92
N SER A 23 16.46 8.32 7.22
CA SER A 23 17.22 7.38 6.38
C SER A 23 17.98 8.03 5.22
N GLY A 24 17.52 9.20 4.79
CA GLY A 24 18.02 9.91 3.61
C GLY A 24 17.51 9.37 2.27
N THR A 25 16.66 8.34 2.28
CA THR A 25 16.12 7.69 1.06
C THR A 25 14.69 8.12 0.73
N LEU A 26 13.99 8.75 1.66
CA LEU A 26 12.61 9.23 1.49
C LEU A 26 12.53 10.75 1.71
N PRO A 27 11.47 11.40 1.21
CA PRO A 27 11.16 12.77 1.60
C PRO A 27 11.01 12.91 3.11
N VAL A 28 11.38 14.07 3.65
CA VAL A 28 11.25 14.34 5.09
C VAL A 28 10.37 15.57 5.29
N ILE A 29 9.31 15.42 6.09
CA ILE A 29 8.55 16.57 6.59
C ILE A 29 9.06 16.96 7.98
N TYR A 30 9.43 18.21 8.13
CA TYR A 30 9.85 18.81 9.39
C TYR A 30 8.69 19.63 9.93
N ILE A 31 8.23 19.30 11.13
CA ILE A 31 7.10 19.95 11.80
C ILE A 31 7.60 20.54 13.12
N THR A 32 7.29 21.79 13.37
CA THR A 32 7.59 22.44 14.65
C THR A 32 6.31 23.05 15.21
N THR A 33 5.81 22.50 16.30
CA THR A 33 4.65 23.04 17.03
C THR A 33 5.05 24.31 17.78
N GLU A 34 4.08 25.17 18.01
CA GLU A 34 4.31 26.40 18.79
C GLU A 34 4.89 26.06 20.16
N ASN A 35 5.99 26.74 20.51
CA ASN A 35 6.80 26.48 21.73
C ASN A 35 7.26 25.01 21.87
N LYS A 36 7.32 24.25 20.79
CA LYS A 36 7.62 22.79 20.78
C LYS A 36 6.68 22.00 21.68
N THR A 37 5.43 22.45 21.83
CA THR A 37 4.40 21.77 22.63
C THR A 37 4.13 20.38 22.05
N PRO A 38 4.18 19.29 22.83
CA PRO A 38 3.85 17.95 22.35
C PRO A 38 2.39 17.85 21.91
N VAL A 39 2.11 17.10 20.84
CA VAL A 39 0.74 16.80 20.40
C VAL A 39 0.22 15.65 21.26
N THR A 40 -0.65 15.95 22.21
CA THR A 40 -1.18 14.98 23.19
C THR A 40 -2.68 14.72 23.10
N SER A 41 -3.41 15.44 22.23
CA SER A 41 -4.85 15.30 22.07
C SER A 41 -5.25 15.14 20.59
N LYS A 42 -6.37 14.45 20.36
CA LYS A 42 -7.07 14.39 19.08
C LYS A 42 -8.20 15.41 18.94
N ASP A 43 -8.53 16.12 20.02
CA ASP A 43 -9.74 16.95 20.07
C ASP A 43 -9.49 18.38 19.57
N TYR A 44 -8.28 18.91 19.76
CA TYR A 44 -7.92 20.26 19.36
C TYR A 44 -6.62 20.31 18.56
N TYR A 45 -6.55 21.30 17.68
CA TYR A 45 -5.35 21.57 16.90
C TYR A 45 -4.36 22.44 17.67
N LEU A 46 -3.07 22.15 17.51
CA LEU A 46 -1.96 23.03 17.87
C LEU A 46 -1.48 23.77 16.63
N ASN A 47 -1.15 25.04 16.77
CA ASN A 47 -0.42 25.80 15.75
C ASN A 47 0.97 25.18 15.55
N ALA A 48 1.39 25.11 14.31
CA ALA A 48 2.69 24.59 13.93
C ALA A 48 3.20 25.24 12.65
N THR A 49 4.46 25.05 12.38
CA THR A 49 5.08 25.33 11.08
C THR A 49 5.66 24.05 10.51
N TYR A 50 5.80 24.01 9.17
CA TYR A 50 6.40 22.86 8.49
C TYR A 50 7.21 23.29 7.27
N TYR A 51 8.11 22.42 6.86
CA TYR A 51 8.65 22.38 5.51
C TYR A 51 8.85 20.92 5.08
N LEU A 52 8.79 20.67 3.78
CA LEU A 52 9.01 19.37 3.15
C LEU A 52 10.30 19.40 2.34
N ASP A 53 11.25 18.56 2.69
CA ASP A 53 12.45 18.28 1.91
C ASP A 53 12.23 17.02 1.08
N ALA A 54 12.08 17.18 -0.22
CA ALA A 54 11.85 16.10 -1.17
C ALA A 54 13.09 15.23 -1.45
N LYS A 55 14.26 15.57 -0.88
CA LYS A 55 15.53 14.86 -1.08
C LYS A 55 15.96 14.72 -2.55
N GLY A 56 15.49 15.58 -3.43
CA GLY A 56 15.76 15.50 -4.87
C GLY A 56 15.11 14.30 -5.57
N ILE A 57 14.15 13.65 -4.94
CA ILE A 57 13.41 12.52 -5.54
C ILE A 57 12.57 13.05 -6.71
N ALA A 58 12.71 12.41 -7.87
CA ALA A 58 11.99 12.79 -9.07
C ALA A 58 10.46 12.77 -8.87
N GLY A 59 9.78 13.82 -9.33
CA GLY A 59 8.34 13.97 -9.19
C GLY A 59 7.87 14.59 -7.87
N TYR A 60 8.78 14.90 -6.94
CA TYR A 60 8.47 15.61 -5.70
C TYR A 60 9.20 16.94 -5.63
N GLU A 61 8.54 17.94 -5.05
CA GLU A 61 9.08 19.29 -4.89
C GLU A 61 9.28 19.62 -3.42
N ASN A 62 10.30 20.42 -3.12
CA ASN A 62 10.46 21.03 -1.81
C ASN A 62 9.33 22.04 -1.57
N ILE A 63 8.78 22.04 -0.36
CA ILE A 63 7.71 22.98 0.03
C ILE A 63 8.16 23.69 1.32
N GLY A 64 8.33 25.02 1.24
CA GLY A 64 8.97 25.77 2.30
C GLY A 64 10.45 25.44 2.45
N SER A 65 11.07 25.89 3.54
CA SER A 65 12.45 25.57 3.91
C SER A 65 12.67 25.77 5.42
N ALA A 66 13.79 25.32 5.95
CA ALA A 66 14.14 25.56 7.36
C ALA A 66 14.22 27.05 7.73
N SER A 67 14.61 27.94 6.78
CA SER A 67 14.65 29.38 6.96
C SER A 67 13.32 30.10 6.66
N ALA A 68 12.39 29.43 5.96
CA ALA A 68 11.08 29.95 5.59
C ALA A 68 10.03 28.84 5.67
N PRO A 69 9.72 28.34 6.87
CA PRO A 69 8.69 27.32 7.06
C PRO A 69 7.30 27.90 6.83
N LEU A 70 6.35 27.06 6.44
CA LEU A 70 4.97 27.43 6.20
C LEU A 70 4.10 27.10 7.42
N ASN A 71 2.98 27.82 7.57
CA ASN A 71 2.05 27.61 8.68
C ASN A 71 1.14 26.40 8.45
N MET A 72 0.84 25.70 9.54
CA MET A 72 -0.11 24.60 9.60
C MET A 72 -0.68 24.44 11.02
N GLU A 73 -1.68 23.59 11.12
CA GLU A 73 -2.22 23.10 12.39
C GLU A 73 -2.06 21.58 12.44
N ILE A 74 -1.83 21.02 13.63
CA ILE A 74 -1.66 19.58 13.85
C ILE A 74 -2.42 19.11 15.09
N LYS A 75 -3.05 17.92 15.00
CA LYS A 75 -3.61 17.21 16.15
C LYS A 75 -3.43 15.70 16.02
N GLY A 76 -3.64 14.98 17.11
CA GLY A 76 -3.77 13.52 17.07
C GLY A 76 -4.98 13.08 16.24
N ARG A 77 -4.98 11.81 15.80
CA ARG A 77 -6.10 11.19 15.09
C ARG A 77 -6.22 9.70 15.39
N GLY A 78 -7.38 9.13 15.04
CA GLY A 78 -7.70 7.72 15.20
C GLY A 78 -8.17 7.36 16.62
N ASN A 79 -8.73 6.18 16.78
CA ASN A 79 -9.21 5.64 18.04
C ASN A 79 -8.19 4.65 18.60
N TYR A 80 -8.22 3.39 18.19
CA TYR A 80 -7.27 2.39 18.66
C TYR A 80 -5.81 2.75 18.29
N SER A 81 -5.56 3.25 17.09
CA SER A 81 -4.21 3.68 16.67
C SER A 81 -3.65 4.85 17.49
N TRP A 82 -4.51 5.70 18.07
CA TRP A 82 -4.11 6.77 19.00
C TRP A 82 -3.87 6.25 20.41
N THR A 83 -4.76 5.42 20.97
CA THR A 83 -4.69 4.99 22.36
C THR A 83 -3.73 3.81 22.58
N GLY A 84 -3.65 2.89 21.62
CA GLY A 84 -2.94 1.61 21.75
C GLY A 84 -1.43 1.65 21.49
N PHE A 85 -0.88 2.74 20.92
CA PHE A 85 0.52 2.79 20.47
C PHE A 85 1.22 4.10 20.88
N ASN A 86 2.53 4.03 21.10
CA ASN A 86 3.35 5.22 21.37
C ASN A 86 3.71 5.98 20.08
N LYS A 87 3.85 5.29 18.95
CA LYS A 87 4.00 5.91 17.64
C LYS A 87 2.62 6.38 17.17
N LYS A 88 2.36 7.69 17.32
CA LYS A 88 1.04 8.28 17.14
C LYS A 88 0.76 8.69 15.69
N PRO A 89 -0.45 8.47 15.16
CA PRO A 89 -0.89 9.08 13.91
C PRO A 89 -1.39 10.51 14.13
N TYR A 90 -1.28 11.35 13.09
CA TYR A 90 -1.64 12.77 13.17
C TYR A 90 -2.56 13.20 12.04
N ARG A 91 -3.39 14.21 12.30
CA ARG A 91 -4.10 15.00 11.29
C ARG A 91 -3.43 16.36 11.15
N ILE A 92 -3.14 16.76 9.92
CA ILE A 92 -2.53 18.05 9.62
C ILE A 92 -3.47 18.87 8.74
N LYS A 93 -3.48 20.18 8.99
CA LYS A 93 -4.25 21.16 8.23
C LYS A 93 -3.34 22.34 7.87
N LEU A 94 -2.99 22.43 6.60
CA LEU A 94 -2.11 23.47 6.08
C LEU A 94 -2.85 24.82 6.02
N ALA A 95 -2.13 25.91 6.21
CA ALA A 95 -2.70 27.25 6.03
C ALA A 95 -3.17 27.47 4.58
N ASP A 96 -2.38 26.98 3.60
CA ASP A 96 -2.68 27.07 2.19
C ASP A 96 -2.68 25.70 1.53
N LYS A 97 -3.50 25.51 0.45
CA LYS A 97 -3.50 24.27 -0.31
C LYS A 97 -2.15 24.00 -0.96
N GLN A 98 -1.53 22.85 -0.68
CA GLN A 98 -0.25 22.42 -1.25
C GLN A 98 -0.36 21.02 -1.86
N PRO A 99 0.41 20.72 -2.91
CA PRO A 99 0.48 19.40 -3.55
C PRO A 99 1.58 18.54 -2.88
N LEU A 100 1.41 18.23 -1.58
CA LEU A 100 2.43 17.47 -0.85
C LEU A 100 2.72 16.15 -1.57
N LEU A 101 3.99 15.87 -1.87
CA LEU A 101 4.46 14.66 -2.57
C LEU A 101 3.71 14.39 -3.91
N GLY A 102 3.38 15.44 -4.65
CA GLY A 102 2.68 15.33 -5.93
C GLY A 102 1.20 14.94 -5.83
N MET A 103 0.65 14.80 -4.62
CA MET A 103 -0.77 14.55 -4.42
C MET A 103 -1.62 15.80 -4.76
N ILE A 104 -2.92 15.62 -4.84
CA ILE A 104 -3.88 16.70 -5.12
C ILE A 104 -3.71 17.84 -4.10
N LYS A 105 -3.70 19.09 -4.61
CA LYS A 105 -3.60 20.28 -3.75
C LYS A 105 -4.70 20.33 -2.70
N SER A 106 -4.32 20.25 -1.44
CA SER A 106 -5.24 20.28 -0.30
C SER A 106 -4.63 20.97 0.89
N LYS A 107 -5.48 21.37 1.84
CA LYS A 107 -5.07 21.74 3.20
C LYS A 107 -5.04 20.53 4.14
N HIS A 108 -5.80 19.47 3.85
CA HIS A 108 -6.09 18.38 4.78
C HIS A 108 -5.41 17.08 4.38
N PHE A 109 -4.53 16.61 5.26
CA PHE A 109 -3.83 15.33 5.14
C PHE A 109 -3.78 14.61 6.48
N THR A 110 -3.44 13.34 6.46
CA THR A 110 -3.15 12.52 7.64
C THR A 110 -1.75 11.92 7.54
N LEU A 111 -1.11 11.74 8.68
CA LEU A 111 0.13 10.99 8.84
C LEU A 111 -0.22 9.67 9.52
N LEU A 112 -0.29 8.59 8.74
CA LEU A 112 -0.56 7.23 9.24
C LEU A 112 0.73 6.60 9.73
N ALA A 113 0.74 6.15 10.99
CA ALA A 113 1.93 5.67 11.66
C ALA A 113 2.24 4.19 11.40
N HIS A 114 1.24 3.36 11.03
CA HIS A 114 1.33 1.92 10.83
C HIS A 114 2.00 1.15 12.00
N ALA A 115 1.80 1.63 13.22
CA ALA A 115 2.39 1.02 14.41
C ALA A 115 1.80 -0.37 14.72
N ASP A 116 0.52 -0.58 14.43
CA ASP A 116 -0.18 -1.86 14.52
C ASP A 116 0.39 -2.91 13.55
N ASP A 117 0.64 -2.54 12.29
CA ASP A 117 1.28 -3.41 11.31
C ASP A 117 2.65 -3.88 11.79
N ALA A 118 3.45 -2.96 12.31
CA ALA A 118 4.79 -3.25 12.81
C ALA A 118 4.78 -4.11 14.08
N LYS A 119 3.84 -3.87 15.01
CA LYS A 119 3.71 -4.62 16.26
C LYS A 119 3.20 -6.04 16.04
N ASP A 120 2.10 -6.17 15.33
CA ASP A 120 1.38 -7.44 15.21
C ASP A 120 2.00 -8.40 14.21
N LYS A 121 2.99 -7.93 13.43
CA LYS A 121 3.71 -8.74 12.45
C LYS A 121 2.80 -9.38 11.39
N LYS A 122 1.67 -8.76 11.09
CA LYS A 122 0.65 -9.28 10.15
C LYS A 122 0.84 -8.82 8.70
N GLY A 123 1.94 -8.20 8.41
CA GLY A 123 2.28 -7.52 7.16
C GLY A 123 2.51 -6.05 7.42
N TYR A 124 2.94 -5.32 6.40
CA TYR A 124 3.17 -3.87 6.45
C TYR A 124 2.43 -3.21 5.31
N MET A 125 2.00 -1.95 5.49
CA MET A 125 1.27 -1.16 4.48
C MET A 125 -0.12 -1.73 4.09
N ARG A 126 -0.86 -2.35 4.98
CA ARG A 126 -2.23 -2.83 4.68
C ARG A 126 -3.11 -1.75 4.05
N ASN A 127 -3.07 -0.51 4.59
CA ASN A 127 -3.81 0.61 4.00
C ASN A 127 -3.35 0.94 2.57
N ALA A 128 -2.05 1.02 2.32
CA ALA A 128 -1.53 1.31 0.98
C ALA A 128 -1.90 0.22 -0.05
N ALA A 129 -1.87 -1.06 0.35
CA ALA A 129 -2.29 -2.17 -0.49
C ALA A 129 -3.80 -2.14 -0.79
N GLY A 130 -4.63 -1.85 0.22
CA GLY A 130 -6.07 -1.70 0.05
C GLY A 130 -6.45 -0.51 -0.85
N PHE A 131 -5.75 0.62 -0.73
CA PHE A 131 -5.93 1.77 -1.62
C PHE A 131 -5.52 1.44 -3.05
N GLU A 132 -4.41 0.73 -3.25
CA GLU A 132 -3.98 0.32 -4.59
C GLU A 132 -4.99 -0.62 -5.24
N LEU A 133 -5.45 -1.66 -4.54
CA LEU A 133 -6.51 -2.55 -5.03
C LEU A 133 -7.78 -1.79 -5.39
N SER A 134 -8.14 -0.76 -4.62
CA SER A 134 -9.30 0.09 -4.90
C SER A 134 -9.16 0.87 -6.19
N LYS A 135 -7.98 1.42 -6.45
CA LYS A 135 -7.66 2.09 -7.72
C LYS A 135 -7.70 1.12 -8.90
N MET A 136 -7.10 -0.06 -8.74
CA MET A 136 -7.10 -1.12 -9.76
C MET A 136 -8.50 -1.60 -10.10
N LEU A 137 -9.39 -1.66 -9.09
CA LEU A 137 -10.81 -1.99 -9.27
C LEU A 137 -11.64 -0.82 -9.82
N GLY A 138 -11.09 0.40 -9.91
CA GLY A 138 -11.76 1.56 -10.49
C GLY A 138 -12.80 2.19 -9.58
N ILE A 139 -12.57 2.18 -8.25
CA ILE A 139 -13.37 3.01 -7.33
C ILE A 139 -13.15 4.49 -7.69
N ALA A 140 -14.23 5.24 -7.77
CA ALA A 140 -14.27 6.59 -8.36
C ALA A 140 -13.22 7.56 -7.80
N TRP A 141 -12.96 7.49 -6.50
CA TRP A 141 -11.83 8.14 -5.85
C TRP A 141 -11.32 7.27 -4.71
N THR A 142 -10.02 7.19 -4.60
CA THR A 142 -9.32 6.48 -3.52
C THR A 142 -8.20 7.38 -2.98
N PRO A 143 -8.03 7.51 -1.67
CA PRO A 143 -6.94 8.30 -1.11
C PRO A 143 -5.58 7.82 -1.60
N ASP A 144 -4.69 8.75 -1.95
CA ASP A 144 -3.29 8.46 -2.11
C ASP A 144 -2.61 8.34 -0.74
N ALA A 145 -1.63 7.43 -0.65
CA ALA A 145 -0.77 7.25 0.51
C ALA A 145 0.68 7.22 0.05
N LYS A 146 1.44 8.25 0.40
CA LYS A 146 2.84 8.41 0.01
C LYS A 146 3.76 8.29 1.23
N PRO A 147 4.79 7.44 1.19
CA PRO A 147 5.70 7.30 2.31
C PRO A 147 6.60 8.53 2.46
N LEU A 148 6.83 8.90 3.69
CA LEU A 148 7.78 9.95 4.07
C LEU A 148 8.29 9.70 5.50
N GLU A 149 9.38 10.37 5.85
CA GLU A 149 9.90 10.40 7.21
C GLU A 149 9.48 11.69 7.91
N VAL A 150 9.26 11.62 9.22
CA VAL A 150 8.78 12.77 10.00
C VAL A 150 9.77 13.15 11.09
N VAL A 151 10.14 14.42 11.11
CA VAL A 151 10.87 15.05 12.21
C VAL A 151 9.94 16.06 12.88
N MET A 152 9.65 15.86 14.16
CA MET A 152 8.75 16.73 14.92
C MET A 152 9.51 17.37 16.09
N ASN A 153 9.50 18.70 16.15
CA ASN A 153 10.19 19.47 17.18
C ASN A 153 11.71 19.19 17.29
N GLY A 154 12.29 18.70 16.19
CA GLY A 154 13.70 18.31 16.09
C GLY A 154 13.97 16.85 16.44
N ASP A 155 12.96 16.06 16.83
CA ASP A 155 13.07 14.63 17.05
C ASP A 155 12.56 13.83 15.85
N TYR A 156 13.32 12.83 15.39
CA TYR A 156 12.88 11.90 14.37
C TYR A 156 11.83 10.98 14.97
N ILE A 157 10.61 11.04 14.44
CA ILE A 157 9.49 10.22 14.93
C ILE A 157 9.11 9.07 14.00
N GLY A 158 9.86 8.86 12.92
CA GLY A 158 9.79 7.64 12.13
C GLY A 158 9.26 7.78 10.72
N LEU A 159 9.05 6.63 10.10
CA LEU A 159 8.42 6.44 8.79
C LEU A 159 6.89 6.51 8.93
N TYR A 160 6.27 7.36 8.13
CA TYR A 160 4.82 7.54 8.04
C TYR A 160 4.35 7.44 6.59
N PHE A 161 3.04 7.24 6.42
CA PHE A 161 2.38 7.45 5.13
C PHE A 161 1.56 8.73 5.20
N LEU A 162 1.95 9.72 4.41
CA LEU A 162 1.13 10.90 4.17
C LEU A 162 -0.04 10.50 3.28
N THR A 163 -1.24 10.68 3.80
CA THR A 163 -2.46 10.19 3.15
C THR A 163 -3.46 11.33 3.00
N GLU A 164 -4.16 11.36 1.88
CA GLU A 164 -5.24 12.29 1.66
C GLU A 164 -6.38 12.03 2.65
N HIS A 165 -6.94 13.10 3.20
CA HIS A 165 -8.10 12.99 4.08
C HIS A 165 -9.40 12.95 3.26
N ILE A 166 -10.29 12.01 3.60
CA ILE A 166 -11.61 11.88 2.97
C ILE A 166 -12.41 13.15 3.26
N ARG A 167 -12.92 13.77 2.19
CA ARG A 167 -13.81 14.93 2.23
C ARG A 167 -14.42 15.19 0.86
N VAL A 168 -15.50 15.96 0.84
CA VAL A 168 -16.04 16.52 -0.39
C VAL A 168 -15.03 17.54 -0.96
N ASP A 169 -14.60 17.34 -2.18
CA ASP A 169 -13.78 18.24 -2.98
C ASP A 169 -13.86 17.75 -4.43
N LYS A 170 -13.79 18.66 -5.41
CA LYS A 170 -13.85 18.34 -6.85
C LYS A 170 -12.83 17.30 -7.31
N ASP A 171 -11.70 17.19 -6.61
CA ASP A 171 -10.59 16.29 -6.90
C ASP A 171 -10.53 15.10 -5.91
N ARG A 172 -11.53 14.92 -5.05
CA ARG A 172 -11.68 13.82 -4.09
C ARG A 172 -13.07 13.18 -4.20
N VAL A 173 -13.91 13.28 -3.17
CA VAL A 173 -15.31 12.89 -3.30
C VAL A 173 -16.02 14.02 -4.07
N ASN A 174 -16.11 13.82 -5.39
CA ASN A 174 -16.58 14.85 -6.30
C ASN A 174 -18.11 14.84 -6.39
N ILE A 175 -18.73 15.54 -5.45
CA ILE A 175 -20.16 15.80 -5.39
C ILE A 175 -20.39 17.28 -5.10
N VAL A 176 -21.57 17.79 -5.38
CA VAL A 176 -21.97 19.16 -5.02
C VAL A 176 -22.07 19.25 -3.51
N GLU A 177 -21.18 20.04 -2.88
CA GLU A 177 -21.15 20.20 -1.43
C GLU A 177 -22.43 20.88 -0.93
N GLN A 178 -23.05 20.29 0.08
CA GLN A 178 -24.22 20.84 0.76
C GLN A 178 -23.76 21.79 1.87
N ALA A 179 -24.47 22.90 2.04
CA ALA A 179 -24.21 23.84 3.12
C ALA A 179 -24.66 23.27 4.48
N ASP A 180 -23.95 23.66 5.54
CA ASP A 180 -24.39 23.43 6.91
C ASP A 180 -25.75 24.14 7.13
N GLU A 181 -26.63 23.52 7.93
CA GLU A 181 -27.93 24.03 8.32
C GLU A 181 -28.85 24.44 7.13
N GLU A 182 -28.65 23.80 5.95
CA GLU A 182 -29.47 24.06 4.76
C GLU A 182 -30.94 23.63 5.01
N THR A 183 -31.88 24.43 4.53
CA THR A 183 -33.33 24.19 4.69
C THR A 183 -34.10 24.06 3.38
N ASP A 184 -33.46 24.40 2.26
CA ASP A 184 -34.05 24.27 0.93
C ASP A 184 -34.22 22.81 0.55
N ALA A 185 -35.47 22.39 0.32
CA ALA A 185 -35.82 21.00 0.02
C ALA A 185 -35.16 20.45 -1.25
N GLN A 186 -34.71 21.27 -2.18
CA GLN A 186 -33.97 20.81 -3.37
C GLN A 186 -32.50 20.64 -3.09
N LYS A 187 -31.91 21.48 -2.26
CA LYS A 187 -30.49 21.46 -1.94
C LYS A 187 -30.11 20.39 -0.93
N ILE A 188 -31.05 19.89 -0.12
CA ILE A 188 -30.78 18.78 0.82
C ILE A 188 -30.89 17.40 0.17
N THR A 189 -31.26 17.33 -1.14
CA THR A 189 -31.42 16.02 -1.84
C THR A 189 -30.11 15.26 -2.05
N GLY A 190 -28.97 15.90 -1.84
CA GLY A 190 -27.62 15.30 -1.97
C GLY A 190 -26.55 16.22 -1.45
N GLY A 191 -25.30 15.95 -1.82
CA GLY A 191 -24.13 16.57 -1.20
C GLY A 191 -23.77 15.91 0.13
N TRP A 192 -24.22 14.67 0.30
CA TRP A 192 -24.00 13.88 1.50
C TRP A 192 -22.71 13.08 1.42
N LEU A 193 -21.86 13.20 2.45
CA LEU A 193 -20.79 12.27 2.77
C LEU A 193 -21.02 11.77 4.19
N VAL A 194 -21.23 10.46 4.35
CA VAL A 194 -21.54 9.83 5.63
C VAL A 194 -20.66 8.61 5.85
N GLU A 195 -20.62 8.14 7.09
CA GLU A 195 -19.83 6.97 7.52
C GLU A 195 -20.70 6.10 8.44
N ILE A 196 -20.86 4.82 8.11
CA ILE A 196 -21.32 3.84 9.09
C ILE A 196 -20.16 3.64 10.04
N ASP A 197 -20.36 3.95 11.32
CA ASP A 197 -19.32 3.94 12.34
C ASP A 197 -19.77 3.15 13.56
N ASN A 198 -18.80 2.67 14.33
CA ASN A 198 -18.98 1.93 15.56
C ASN A 198 -18.66 2.75 16.83
N TYR A 199 -18.37 4.03 16.67
CA TYR A 199 -18.06 4.96 17.74
C TYR A 199 -19.12 6.06 17.86
N ASP A 200 -19.59 6.28 19.08
CA ASP A 200 -20.57 7.32 19.45
C ASP A 200 -19.85 8.64 19.81
N GLU A 201 -18.81 9.00 19.06
CA GLU A 201 -18.01 10.20 19.36
C GLU A 201 -18.34 11.40 18.45
N ASP A 202 -18.71 11.12 17.20
CA ASP A 202 -19.03 12.14 16.19
C ASP A 202 -20.56 12.32 16.07
N PRO A 203 -21.04 13.49 15.61
CA PRO A 203 -22.46 13.71 15.34
C PRO A 203 -23.00 12.70 14.32
N HIS A 204 -24.09 12.00 14.65
CA HIS A 204 -24.68 10.95 13.83
C HIS A 204 -26.21 10.92 13.92
N ILE A 205 -26.82 10.30 12.92
CA ILE A 205 -28.20 9.80 13.02
C ILE A 205 -28.18 8.33 13.42
N THR A 206 -29.27 7.87 14.01
CA THR A 206 -29.41 6.47 14.44
C THR A 206 -30.61 5.84 13.75
N ILE A 207 -30.41 4.64 13.16
CA ILE A 207 -31.52 3.79 12.73
C ILE A 207 -31.49 2.42 13.42
N LYS A 208 -32.56 1.66 13.23
CA LYS A 208 -32.64 0.25 13.64
C LYS A 208 -32.56 -0.63 12.40
N GLU A 209 -31.36 -1.07 12.05
CA GLU A 209 -31.09 -1.98 10.94
C GLU A 209 -31.95 -3.24 11.05
N GLY A 210 -32.75 -3.51 10.02
CA GLY A 210 -33.71 -4.61 9.98
C GLY A 210 -34.69 -4.60 11.17
N GLY A 211 -34.91 -3.46 11.80
CA GLY A 211 -35.72 -3.29 12.99
C GLY A 211 -35.08 -3.78 14.30
N LYS A 212 -33.83 -4.20 14.31
CA LYS A 212 -33.18 -4.89 15.43
C LYS A 212 -31.90 -4.21 15.92
N THR A 213 -30.88 -4.17 15.07
CA THR A 213 -29.54 -3.71 15.46
C THR A 213 -29.42 -2.19 15.33
N THR A 214 -28.84 -1.54 16.32
CA THR A 214 -28.55 -0.11 16.25
C THR A 214 -27.42 0.10 15.26
N MET A 215 -27.62 1.00 14.30
CA MET A 215 -26.62 1.47 13.34
C MET A 215 -26.49 2.98 13.47
N TRP A 216 -25.28 3.46 13.66
CA TRP A 216 -24.93 4.86 13.67
C TRP A 216 -24.42 5.27 12.29
N VAL A 217 -24.95 6.37 11.78
CA VAL A 217 -24.53 6.96 10.52
C VAL A 217 -24.03 8.37 10.81
N THR A 218 -22.73 8.48 10.94
CA THR A 218 -22.02 9.74 11.21
C THR A 218 -22.00 10.57 9.94
N TYR A 219 -22.41 11.83 10.01
CA TYR A 219 -22.32 12.73 8.87
C TYR A 219 -21.03 13.53 8.89
N LYS A 220 -20.36 13.61 7.74
CA LYS A 220 -19.07 14.30 7.54
C LYS A 220 -19.24 15.54 6.66
N THR A 221 -20.25 15.57 5.80
CA THR A 221 -20.68 16.71 5.01
C THR A 221 -22.19 16.59 4.78
N PRO A 222 -22.96 17.60 5.18
CA PRO A 222 -22.58 18.78 5.97
C PRO A 222 -22.10 18.42 7.39
N GLU A 223 -21.36 19.33 8.05
CA GLU A 223 -20.84 19.10 9.40
C GLU A 223 -21.88 19.41 10.50
N VAL A 224 -22.84 20.28 10.20
CA VAL A 224 -23.97 20.66 11.10
C VAL A 224 -25.28 20.53 10.34
N LEU A 225 -26.24 19.80 10.91
CA LEU A 225 -27.53 19.55 10.27
C LEU A 225 -28.61 20.52 10.78
N SER A 226 -29.44 21.03 9.86
CA SER A 226 -30.78 21.54 10.18
C SER A 226 -31.71 20.35 10.46
N SER A 227 -32.87 20.62 11.10
CA SER A 227 -33.90 19.57 11.30
C SER A 227 -34.45 19.02 9.97
N ALA A 228 -34.43 19.79 8.89
CA ALA A 228 -34.81 19.32 7.56
C ALA A 228 -33.79 18.34 6.99
N GLN A 229 -32.51 18.64 7.12
CA GLN A 229 -31.42 17.77 6.71
C GLN A 229 -31.41 16.48 7.50
N GLU A 230 -31.52 16.52 8.84
CA GLU A 230 -31.57 15.34 9.70
C GLU A 230 -32.73 14.42 9.33
N THR A 231 -33.94 15.01 9.13
CA THR A 231 -35.12 14.27 8.69
C THR A 231 -34.91 13.62 7.33
N TYR A 232 -34.36 14.36 6.36
CA TYR A 232 -34.07 13.83 5.02
C TYR A 232 -33.08 12.67 5.07
N LEU A 233 -31.95 12.87 5.73
CA LEU A 233 -30.91 11.83 5.83
C LEU A 233 -31.46 10.57 6.51
N THR A 234 -32.15 10.72 7.64
CA THR A 234 -32.76 9.59 8.36
C THR A 234 -33.73 8.82 7.48
N ASN A 235 -34.59 9.53 6.73
CA ASN A 235 -35.56 8.91 5.81
C ASN A 235 -34.86 8.17 4.67
N GLN A 236 -33.78 8.73 4.11
CA GLN A 236 -33.01 8.09 3.03
C GLN A 236 -32.34 6.81 3.50
N ILE A 237 -31.67 6.85 4.65
CA ILE A 237 -30.99 5.68 5.22
C ILE A 237 -32.01 4.60 5.62
N GLN A 238 -33.15 4.98 6.21
CA GLN A 238 -34.24 4.06 6.53
C GLN A 238 -34.88 3.46 5.26
N LEU A 239 -34.99 4.21 4.17
CA LEU A 239 -35.46 3.68 2.88
C LEU A 239 -34.51 2.59 2.36
N LEU A 240 -33.20 2.85 2.37
CA LEU A 240 -32.20 1.84 1.99
C LEU A 240 -32.31 0.59 2.87
N ASP A 241 -32.40 0.74 4.18
CA ASP A 241 -32.58 -0.36 5.11
C ASP A 241 -33.81 -1.21 4.79
N ASN A 242 -34.96 -0.56 4.59
CA ASN A 242 -36.21 -1.24 4.26
C ASN A 242 -36.10 -2.04 2.94
N LEU A 243 -35.43 -1.48 1.92
CA LEU A 243 -35.22 -2.15 0.63
C LEU A 243 -34.22 -3.31 0.77
N ILE A 244 -33.16 -3.13 1.53
CA ILE A 244 -32.16 -4.19 1.78
C ILE A 244 -32.78 -5.36 2.52
N TYR A 245 -33.67 -5.14 3.47
CA TYR A 245 -34.38 -6.21 4.20
C TYR A 245 -35.66 -6.68 3.51
N GLY A 246 -36.02 -6.08 2.36
CA GLY A 246 -37.17 -6.41 1.54
C GLY A 246 -36.97 -7.61 0.61
N ASP A 247 -37.70 -7.62 -0.52
CA ASP A 247 -37.66 -8.68 -1.53
C ASP A 247 -36.31 -8.69 -2.28
N LYS A 248 -35.62 -9.80 -2.20
CA LYS A 248 -34.27 -10.00 -2.80
C LYS A 248 -34.28 -10.12 -4.32
N ASN A 249 -35.45 -10.32 -4.94
CA ASN A 249 -35.61 -10.34 -6.39
C ASN A 249 -36.07 -9.00 -6.98
N SER A 250 -36.30 -7.99 -6.13
CA SER A 250 -36.67 -6.64 -6.55
C SER A 250 -35.44 -5.86 -7.02
N ASP A 251 -35.59 -5.11 -8.11
CA ASP A 251 -34.58 -4.16 -8.58
C ASP A 251 -34.69 -2.77 -7.94
N GLU A 252 -35.63 -2.59 -7.01
CA GLU A 252 -35.93 -1.27 -6.44
C GLU A 252 -34.74 -0.69 -5.65
N LEU A 253 -34.01 -1.52 -4.89
CA LEU A 253 -32.81 -1.10 -4.18
C LEU A 253 -31.80 -0.41 -5.13
N TRP A 254 -31.64 -0.95 -6.34
CA TRP A 254 -30.68 -0.46 -7.33
C TRP A 254 -31.09 0.83 -8.03
N GLN A 255 -32.28 1.32 -7.75
CA GLN A 255 -32.71 2.67 -8.14
C GLN A 255 -32.18 3.73 -7.16
N HIS A 256 -31.89 3.33 -5.92
CA HIS A 256 -31.44 4.22 -4.83
C HIS A 256 -29.96 4.00 -4.48
N MET A 257 -29.40 2.83 -4.76
CA MET A 257 -28.02 2.45 -4.48
C MET A 257 -27.28 2.05 -5.75
N ASP A 258 -26.06 2.53 -5.90
CA ASP A 258 -25.19 2.19 -7.03
C ASP A 258 -24.57 0.81 -6.83
N MET A 259 -25.04 -0.16 -7.61
CA MET A 259 -24.62 -1.55 -7.53
C MET A 259 -23.13 -1.72 -7.89
N ASP A 260 -22.61 -0.97 -8.88
CA ASP A 260 -21.23 -1.05 -9.33
C ASP A 260 -20.28 -0.52 -8.24
N ALA A 261 -20.59 0.64 -7.66
CA ALA A 261 -19.77 1.20 -6.58
C ALA A 261 -19.71 0.28 -5.36
N LEU A 262 -20.86 -0.31 -4.98
CA LEU A 262 -20.92 -1.27 -3.87
C LEU A 262 -20.15 -2.57 -4.18
N ALA A 263 -20.28 -3.12 -5.39
CA ALA A 263 -19.60 -4.36 -5.76
C ALA A 263 -18.07 -4.19 -5.77
N ARG A 264 -17.56 -3.08 -6.31
CA ARG A 264 -16.12 -2.75 -6.27
C ARG A 264 -15.62 -2.58 -4.83
N PHE A 265 -16.36 -1.85 -4.02
CA PHE A 265 -16.05 -1.68 -2.59
C PHE A 265 -15.99 -3.05 -1.89
N TYR A 266 -17.01 -3.89 -2.05
CA TYR A 266 -17.11 -5.21 -1.45
C TYR A 266 -15.96 -6.14 -1.88
N ILE A 267 -15.63 -6.19 -3.17
CA ILE A 267 -14.52 -7.01 -3.68
C ILE A 267 -13.18 -6.63 -3.03
N VAL A 268 -12.89 -5.34 -2.91
CA VAL A 268 -11.65 -4.88 -2.21
C VAL A 268 -11.63 -5.39 -0.79
N GLN A 269 -12.73 -5.24 -0.04
CA GLN A 269 -12.79 -5.65 1.34
C GLN A 269 -12.63 -7.17 1.50
N GLU A 270 -13.19 -7.95 0.57
CA GLU A 270 -13.04 -9.42 0.56
C GLU A 270 -11.61 -9.86 0.21
N ILE A 271 -10.93 -9.21 -0.76
CA ILE A 271 -9.52 -9.50 -1.07
C ILE A 271 -8.64 -9.24 0.17
N MET A 272 -8.88 -8.12 0.84
CA MET A 272 -8.13 -7.73 2.04
C MET A 272 -8.54 -8.52 3.29
N ASP A 273 -9.62 -9.31 3.23
CA ASP A 273 -10.27 -9.95 4.39
C ASP A 273 -10.47 -8.96 5.55
N ASN A 274 -10.97 -7.77 5.21
CA ASN A 274 -11.19 -6.68 6.14
C ASN A 274 -12.58 -6.80 6.78
N TYR A 275 -12.71 -7.65 7.80
CA TYR A 275 -13.98 -8.00 8.41
C TYR A 275 -14.62 -6.88 9.26
N GLU A 276 -13.98 -5.72 9.37
CA GLU A 276 -14.52 -4.53 10.04
C GLU A 276 -15.16 -3.53 9.06
N SER A 277 -15.01 -3.75 7.77
CA SER A 277 -15.25 -2.77 6.70
C SER A 277 -16.71 -2.30 6.54
N PHE A 278 -17.68 -3.07 7.03
CA PHE A 278 -19.10 -2.70 7.08
C PHE A 278 -19.60 -2.45 8.51
N HIS A 279 -18.68 -2.42 9.48
CA HIS A 279 -18.94 -2.12 10.88
C HIS A 279 -18.49 -0.71 11.26
N GLY A 280 -17.34 -0.28 10.75
CA GLY A 280 -16.75 1.04 10.97
C GLY A 280 -15.93 1.50 9.77
N SER A 281 -15.69 2.79 9.67
CA SER A 281 -15.00 3.44 8.54
C SER A 281 -15.62 3.11 7.17
N CYS A 282 -16.91 2.84 7.15
CA CYS A 282 -17.65 2.48 5.94
C CYS A 282 -18.32 3.73 5.36
N TYR A 283 -17.67 4.36 4.39
CA TYR A 283 -18.13 5.60 3.78
C TYR A 283 -19.17 5.38 2.70
N LEU A 284 -20.16 6.28 2.66
CA LEU A 284 -21.15 6.41 1.60
C LEU A 284 -21.28 7.88 1.21
N TYR A 285 -21.60 8.13 -0.04
CA TYR A 285 -21.88 9.47 -0.51
C TYR A 285 -23.01 9.51 -1.54
N LYS A 286 -23.69 10.64 -1.63
CA LYS A 286 -24.76 10.88 -2.61
C LYS A 286 -24.64 12.30 -3.15
N ASP A 287 -24.58 12.44 -4.46
CA ASP A 287 -24.62 13.74 -5.11
C ASP A 287 -26.00 14.37 -5.07
N MET A 288 -26.07 15.67 -5.38
CA MET A 288 -27.32 16.42 -5.37
C MET A 288 -28.24 15.97 -6.52
N GLY A 289 -29.52 15.78 -6.20
CA GLY A 289 -30.55 15.33 -7.11
C GLY A 289 -31.33 14.13 -6.59
N ASN A 290 -32.64 14.10 -6.85
CA ASN A 290 -33.49 12.99 -6.44
C ASN A 290 -33.23 11.70 -7.24
N ASP A 291 -32.67 11.82 -8.42
CA ASP A 291 -32.26 10.73 -9.32
C ASP A 291 -30.85 10.18 -9.01
N GLN A 292 -30.10 10.86 -8.12
CA GLN A 292 -28.77 10.42 -7.73
C GLN A 292 -28.84 9.29 -6.71
N LYS A 293 -27.93 8.31 -6.88
CA LYS A 293 -27.85 7.11 -6.05
C LYS A 293 -26.81 7.25 -4.95
N TRP A 294 -27.03 6.57 -3.83
CA TRP A 294 -26.02 6.34 -2.82
C TRP A 294 -24.91 5.43 -3.36
N LYS A 295 -23.67 5.80 -3.13
CA LYS A 295 -22.48 5.06 -3.55
C LYS A 295 -21.63 4.70 -2.34
N PHE A 296 -21.19 3.46 -2.25
CA PHE A 296 -20.18 3.03 -1.27
C PHE A 296 -18.80 3.51 -1.69
N GLY A 297 -18.03 3.93 -0.71
CA GLY A 297 -16.69 4.51 -0.87
C GLY A 297 -16.62 5.95 -0.38
N PRO A 298 -15.38 6.50 -0.38
CA PRO A 298 -14.12 5.82 -0.65
C PRO A 298 -13.77 4.78 0.42
N VAL A 299 -12.83 3.88 0.11
CA VAL A 299 -12.32 2.93 1.09
C VAL A 299 -11.43 3.62 2.13
N TRP A 300 -11.45 3.10 3.34
CA TRP A 300 -10.61 3.56 4.45
C TRP A 300 -10.42 2.44 5.46
N ASP A 301 -9.35 2.54 6.26
CA ASP A 301 -9.02 1.67 7.38
C ASP A 301 -9.01 0.16 7.11
N PHE A 302 -7.84 -0.31 6.70
CA PHE A 302 -7.56 -1.74 6.56
C PHE A 302 -6.85 -2.32 7.79
N GLY A 303 -7.07 -1.73 8.98
CA GLY A 303 -6.46 -2.15 10.24
C GLY A 303 -6.82 -3.59 10.62
N SER A 304 -8.00 -4.06 10.26
CA SER A 304 -8.47 -5.43 10.50
C SER A 304 -8.16 -6.41 9.37
N ALA A 305 -7.56 -5.93 8.26
CA ALA A 305 -7.19 -6.78 7.14
C ALA A 305 -6.17 -7.87 7.52
N PHE A 306 -6.31 -9.06 6.95
CA PHE A 306 -5.41 -10.21 7.13
C PHE A 306 -5.27 -10.70 8.59
N ASN A 307 -6.22 -10.38 9.47
CA ASN A 307 -6.18 -10.80 10.87
C ASN A 307 -6.51 -12.29 11.05
N ARG A 308 -7.13 -12.91 10.06
CA ARG A 308 -7.48 -14.33 10.02
C ARG A 308 -7.04 -14.97 8.72
N ASP A 309 -7.08 -16.31 8.64
CA ASP A 309 -6.93 -17.03 7.38
C ASP A 309 -8.26 -17.05 6.64
N LYS A 310 -8.24 -16.69 5.35
CA LYS A 310 -9.44 -16.61 4.50
C LYS A 310 -10.03 -17.98 4.29
N SER A 311 -11.22 -18.21 4.86
CA SER A 311 -12.00 -19.45 4.72
C SER A 311 -13.50 -19.17 4.66
N GLN A 312 -13.90 -17.90 4.73
CA GLN A 312 -15.28 -17.45 4.76
C GLN A 312 -15.36 -15.98 4.33
N TYR A 313 -16.56 -15.50 4.01
CA TYR A 313 -16.77 -14.08 3.70
C TYR A 313 -16.53 -13.19 4.92
N ILE A 314 -16.21 -11.91 4.67
CA ILE A 314 -15.84 -10.94 5.72
C ILE A 314 -16.91 -10.77 6.81
N TYR A 315 -18.16 -11.03 6.49
CA TYR A 315 -19.30 -10.90 7.39
C TYR A 315 -19.69 -12.21 8.10
N GLN A 316 -18.92 -13.29 7.93
CA GLN A 316 -19.19 -14.60 8.50
C GLN A 316 -18.21 -14.94 9.64
N GLY A 317 -18.65 -15.83 10.54
CA GLY A 317 -17.84 -16.30 11.66
C GLY A 317 -17.91 -15.36 12.87
N ASP A 318 -16.91 -15.49 13.75
CA ASP A 318 -16.77 -14.66 14.95
C ASP A 318 -16.08 -13.33 14.59
N VAL A 319 -16.86 -12.40 14.04
CA VAL A 319 -16.43 -11.09 13.56
C VAL A 319 -17.36 -10.00 14.10
N TRP A 320 -16.96 -8.73 13.90
CA TRP A 320 -17.84 -7.60 14.16
C TRP A 320 -19.13 -7.69 13.34
N HIS A 321 -20.23 -7.15 13.88
CA HIS A 321 -21.47 -7.04 13.12
C HIS A 321 -21.28 -6.12 11.91
N ASN A 322 -21.31 -6.69 10.72
CA ASN A 322 -21.19 -5.95 9.46
C ASN A 322 -22.60 -5.57 8.99
N HIS A 323 -22.88 -4.27 9.00
CA HIS A 323 -24.19 -3.74 8.62
C HIS A 323 -24.50 -3.97 7.14
N TRP A 324 -25.74 -4.36 6.85
CA TRP A 324 -26.32 -4.50 5.51
C TRP A 324 -25.70 -5.60 4.63
N ILE A 325 -24.39 -5.77 4.62
CA ILE A 325 -23.72 -6.65 3.64
C ILE A 325 -24.18 -8.09 3.68
N PRO A 326 -24.48 -8.72 4.85
CA PRO A 326 -25.03 -10.08 4.87
C PRO A 326 -26.37 -10.20 4.14
N GLU A 327 -27.20 -9.15 4.20
CA GLU A 327 -28.48 -9.09 3.52
C GLU A 327 -28.35 -8.72 2.04
N ILE A 328 -27.43 -7.82 1.70
CA ILE A 328 -27.13 -7.41 0.32
C ILE A 328 -26.61 -8.61 -0.50
N CYS A 329 -25.75 -9.44 0.08
CA CYS A 329 -25.26 -10.64 -0.60
C CYS A 329 -26.34 -11.71 -0.88
N LYS A 330 -27.55 -11.55 -0.36
CA LYS A 330 -28.69 -12.41 -0.70
C LYS A 330 -29.40 -11.99 -2.00
N PHE A 331 -29.08 -10.82 -2.56
CA PHE A 331 -29.63 -10.39 -3.85
C PHE A 331 -28.92 -11.14 -5.00
N PRO A 332 -29.60 -11.99 -5.77
CA PRO A 332 -28.97 -12.77 -6.84
C PRO A 332 -28.32 -11.87 -7.91
N ALA A 333 -28.98 -10.76 -8.26
CA ALA A 333 -28.47 -9.80 -9.23
C ALA A 333 -27.15 -9.17 -8.78
N PHE A 334 -27.03 -8.81 -7.49
CA PHE A 334 -25.78 -8.26 -6.94
C PHE A 334 -24.65 -9.29 -6.99
N MET A 335 -24.88 -10.50 -6.53
CA MET A 335 -23.83 -11.53 -6.54
C MET A 335 -23.41 -11.97 -7.95
N ALA A 336 -24.35 -11.99 -8.90
CA ALA A 336 -24.02 -12.20 -10.32
C ALA A 336 -23.10 -11.08 -10.85
N TYR A 337 -23.39 -9.83 -10.49
CA TYR A 337 -22.57 -8.69 -10.87
C TYR A 337 -21.17 -8.74 -10.22
N VAL A 338 -21.08 -9.05 -8.92
CA VAL A 338 -19.81 -9.26 -8.20
C VAL A 338 -18.96 -10.33 -8.89
N LYS A 339 -19.56 -11.51 -9.21
CA LYS A 339 -18.86 -12.59 -9.91
C LYS A 339 -18.32 -12.15 -11.28
N THR A 340 -19.09 -11.37 -12.04
CA THR A 340 -18.67 -10.84 -13.35
C THR A 340 -17.48 -9.89 -13.22
N LEU A 341 -17.55 -8.93 -12.31
CA LEU A 341 -16.42 -8.01 -12.03
C LEU A 341 -15.18 -8.76 -11.53
N TRP A 342 -15.39 -9.74 -10.65
CA TRP A 342 -14.30 -10.55 -10.12
C TRP A 342 -13.55 -11.32 -11.20
N LYS A 343 -14.27 -12.00 -12.10
CA LYS A 343 -13.67 -12.78 -13.20
C LYS A 343 -12.74 -11.90 -14.05
N ASP A 344 -13.22 -10.73 -14.46
CA ASP A 344 -12.41 -9.80 -15.26
C ASP A 344 -11.20 -9.29 -14.48
N PHE A 345 -11.40 -8.85 -13.24
CA PHE A 345 -10.34 -8.32 -12.39
C PHE A 345 -9.25 -9.35 -12.07
N TYR A 346 -9.66 -10.56 -11.68
CA TYR A 346 -8.75 -11.65 -11.34
C TYR A 346 -7.90 -12.10 -12.52
N ALA A 347 -8.52 -12.22 -13.69
CA ALA A 347 -7.82 -12.65 -14.91
C ALA A 347 -6.84 -11.60 -15.47
N ASN A 348 -7.21 -10.32 -15.40
CA ASN A 348 -6.54 -9.29 -16.18
C ASN A 348 -5.71 -8.28 -15.37
N LYS A 349 -6.02 -8.11 -14.06
CA LYS A 349 -5.44 -7.00 -13.26
C LYS A 349 -4.88 -7.41 -11.92
N PHE A 350 -5.42 -8.43 -11.27
CA PHE A 350 -5.08 -8.76 -9.89
C PHE A 350 -3.57 -8.89 -9.64
N ASN A 351 -2.83 -9.48 -10.58
CA ASN A 351 -1.40 -9.69 -10.41
C ASN A 351 -0.56 -8.40 -10.38
N ASP A 352 -1.09 -7.27 -10.83
CA ASP A 352 -0.38 -5.98 -10.81
C ASP A 352 -0.12 -5.50 -9.38
N ILE A 353 -0.90 -5.97 -8.37
CA ILE A 353 -0.66 -5.66 -6.97
C ILE A 353 0.72 -6.14 -6.50
N PHE A 354 1.25 -7.22 -7.07
CA PHE A 354 2.57 -7.75 -6.68
C PHE A 354 3.71 -6.89 -7.22
N THR A 355 3.52 -6.22 -8.36
CA THR A 355 4.44 -5.19 -8.85
C THR A 355 4.45 -4.01 -7.88
N PHE A 356 3.28 -3.51 -7.49
CA PHE A 356 3.18 -2.44 -6.49
C PHE A 356 3.91 -2.79 -5.18
N THR A 357 3.68 -3.98 -4.62
CA THR A 357 4.32 -4.38 -3.36
C THR A 357 5.84 -4.52 -3.49
N ALA A 358 6.35 -4.98 -4.64
CA ALA A 358 7.78 -5.06 -4.92
C ALA A 358 8.43 -3.66 -5.03
N ASP A 359 7.75 -2.72 -5.68
CA ASP A 359 8.19 -1.32 -5.76
C ASP A 359 8.23 -0.68 -4.37
N GLN A 360 7.22 -0.93 -3.55
CA GLN A 360 7.19 -0.44 -2.16
C GLN A 360 8.31 -1.07 -1.31
N LEU A 361 8.63 -2.36 -1.49
CA LEU A 361 9.77 -2.98 -0.81
C LEU A 361 11.07 -2.25 -1.14
N THR A 362 11.30 -1.98 -2.41
CA THR A 362 12.50 -1.27 -2.88
C THR A 362 12.58 0.15 -2.29
N LEU A 363 11.45 0.86 -2.29
CA LEU A 363 11.36 2.24 -1.81
C LEU A 363 11.55 2.36 -0.29
N LEU A 364 10.98 1.44 0.47
CA LEU A 364 10.84 1.58 1.93
C LEU A 364 11.94 0.89 2.73
N LYS A 365 12.70 -0.03 2.15
CA LYS A 365 13.58 -0.95 2.89
C LYS A 365 14.52 -0.25 3.89
N THR A 366 15.18 0.82 3.46
CA THR A 366 16.12 1.56 4.33
C THR A 366 15.39 2.33 5.43
N ALA A 367 14.33 3.08 5.07
CA ALA A 367 13.56 3.86 6.04
C ALA A 367 12.84 2.97 7.07
N ALA A 368 12.37 1.79 6.67
CA ALA A 368 11.74 0.82 7.57
C ALA A 368 12.73 0.28 8.61
N SER A 369 14.00 0.07 8.24
CA SER A 369 15.05 -0.32 9.19
C SER A 369 15.31 0.77 10.22
N VAL A 370 15.42 2.03 9.78
CA VAL A 370 15.60 3.18 10.67
C VAL A 370 14.38 3.41 11.57
N ASP A 371 13.18 3.21 11.05
CA ASP A 371 11.94 3.25 11.84
C ASP A 371 11.93 2.20 12.96
N ALA A 372 12.41 0.99 12.66
CA ALA A 372 12.52 -0.09 13.64
C ALA A 372 13.55 0.22 14.74
N GLU A 373 14.64 0.94 14.42
CA GLU A 373 15.60 1.45 15.41
C GLU A 373 14.96 2.50 16.33
N ARG A 374 14.15 3.39 15.75
CA ARG A 374 13.43 4.43 16.53
C ARG A 374 12.36 3.85 17.44
N TRP A 375 11.70 2.77 16.99
CA TRP A 375 10.59 2.13 17.66
C TRP A 375 10.85 0.63 17.90
N PRO A 376 11.75 0.27 18.84
CA PRO A 376 12.13 -1.13 19.04
C PRO A 376 10.97 -2.03 19.50
N ASP A 377 9.94 -1.49 20.14
CA ASP A 377 8.72 -2.22 20.50
C ASP A 377 7.83 -2.54 19.29
N TYR A 378 8.05 -1.85 18.17
CA TYR A 378 7.34 -1.98 16.89
C TYR A 378 8.29 -2.39 15.77
N ASN A 379 9.24 -3.27 16.05
CA ASN A 379 10.35 -3.61 15.16
C ASN A 379 10.01 -4.63 14.07
N GLY A 380 8.73 -4.91 13.84
CA GLY A 380 8.29 -5.81 12.77
C GLY A 380 8.82 -5.41 11.40
N ASN A 381 9.12 -4.12 11.19
CA ASN A 381 9.66 -3.57 9.95
C ASN A 381 11.17 -3.81 9.77
N ALA A 382 11.89 -4.27 10.77
CA ALA A 382 13.31 -4.59 10.66
C ALA A 382 13.61 -5.58 9.52
N ASP A 383 12.65 -6.47 9.22
CA ASP A 383 12.69 -7.36 8.05
C ASP A 383 11.48 -7.07 7.14
N LEU A 384 11.56 -5.96 6.41
CA LEU A 384 10.49 -5.54 5.50
C LEU A 384 10.23 -6.57 4.40
N THR A 385 11.26 -7.26 3.90
CA THR A 385 11.11 -8.32 2.88
C THR A 385 10.15 -9.40 3.37
N LYS A 386 10.34 -9.88 4.60
CA LYS A 386 9.43 -10.85 5.21
C LYS A 386 8.00 -10.32 5.35
N ARG A 387 7.84 -9.02 5.69
CA ARG A 387 6.51 -8.40 5.83
C ARG A 387 5.78 -8.30 4.50
N ILE A 388 6.47 -7.88 3.45
CA ILE A 388 5.89 -7.81 2.11
C ILE A 388 5.53 -9.21 1.59
N ASN A 389 6.39 -10.19 1.81
CA ASN A 389 6.07 -11.58 1.44
C ASN A 389 4.82 -12.10 2.18
N GLN A 390 4.64 -11.75 3.45
CA GLN A 390 3.42 -12.10 4.20
C GLN A 390 2.16 -11.47 3.61
N ILE A 391 2.19 -10.18 3.23
CA ILE A 391 1.08 -9.54 2.53
C ILE A 391 0.81 -10.26 1.20
N ASN A 392 1.83 -10.51 0.40
CA ASN A 392 1.67 -11.17 -0.90
C ASN A 392 1.08 -12.58 -0.78
N GLU A 393 1.50 -13.33 0.22
CA GLU A 393 0.94 -14.64 0.52
C GLU A 393 -0.55 -14.55 0.89
N ARG A 394 -0.92 -13.60 1.76
CA ARG A 394 -2.31 -13.35 2.14
C ARG A 394 -3.17 -12.95 0.95
N LEU A 395 -2.70 -12.02 0.13
CA LEU A 395 -3.39 -11.59 -1.08
C LEU A 395 -3.66 -12.76 -2.03
N ARG A 396 -2.65 -13.62 -2.27
CA ARG A 396 -2.83 -14.82 -3.13
C ARG A 396 -3.87 -15.78 -2.56
N LYS A 397 -3.72 -16.17 -1.29
CA LYS A 397 -4.65 -17.11 -0.64
C LYS A 397 -6.08 -16.59 -0.63
N ASN A 398 -6.27 -15.30 -0.33
CA ASN A 398 -7.59 -14.68 -0.33
C ASN A 398 -8.19 -14.66 -1.74
N ALA A 399 -7.41 -14.28 -2.75
CA ALA A 399 -7.87 -14.26 -4.13
C ALA A 399 -8.15 -15.67 -4.67
N GLU A 400 -7.36 -16.66 -4.33
CA GLU A 400 -7.60 -18.07 -4.68
C GLU A 400 -8.89 -18.58 -4.07
N TRP A 401 -9.13 -18.29 -2.78
CA TRP A 401 -10.38 -18.67 -2.14
C TRP A 401 -11.58 -17.97 -2.79
N LEU A 402 -11.50 -16.68 -3.06
CA LEU A 402 -12.55 -15.93 -3.75
C LEU A 402 -12.80 -16.49 -5.17
N ASN A 403 -11.76 -16.89 -5.87
CA ASN A 403 -11.89 -17.48 -7.20
C ASN A 403 -12.59 -18.84 -7.17
N GLN A 404 -12.43 -19.61 -6.11
CA GLN A 404 -13.20 -20.83 -5.88
C GLN A 404 -14.70 -20.52 -5.65
N GLN A 405 -15.02 -19.39 -4.97
CA GLN A 405 -16.40 -19.00 -4.67
C GLN A 405 -17.10 -18.30 -5.87
N TRP A 406 -16.36 -17.51 -6.64
CA TRP A 406 -16.91 -16.60 -7.65
C TRP A 406 -16.47 -16.90 -9.08
N GLY A 407 -15.43 -17.72 -9.27
CA GLY A 407 -14.81 -18.00 -10.57
C GLY A 407 -15.53 -19.04 -11.43
N GLY A 408 -16.39 -19.91 -10.85
CA GLY A 408 -17.13 -20.93 -11.57
C GLY A 408 -18.10 -20.37 -12.60
N ASP A 409 -18.38 -21.12 -13.67
CA ASP A 409 -19.42 -20.76 -14.63
C ASP A 409 -20.81 -20.91 -14.01
N SER A 410 -21.69 -19.94 -14.29
CA SER A 410 -23.04 -19.78 -13.72
C SER A 410 -24.06 -20.88 -14.10
N ASN A 411 -23.59 -22.08 -14.43
CA ASN A 411 -24.46 -23.21 -14.81
C ASN A 411 -24.69 -24.25 -13.69
N ASP A 412 -24.12 -24.06 -12.49
CA ASP A 412 -24.24 -24.99 -11.36
C ASP A 412 -25.06 -24.48 -10.18
N ASP A 413 -26.12 -23.68 -10.41
CA ASP A 413 -27.10 -23.34 -9.37
C ASP A 413 -28.17 -24.45 -9.19
N ASN A 414 -27.74 -25.71 -9.09
CA ASN A 414 -28.59 -26.80 -8.61
C ASN A 414 -27.72 -27.84 -7.89
N ASN A 415 -27.43 -27.60 -6.62
CA ASN A 415 -27.45 -28.68 -5.64
C ASN A 415 -27.42 -28.18 -4.18
N ASN A 416 -28.55 -28.19 -3.61
CA ASN A 416 -29.07 -28.72 -2.35
C ASN A 416 -28.11 -29.04 -1.20
N ASN A 417 -28.47 -28.42 -0.05
CA ASN A 417 -28.15 -28.86 1.29
C ASN A 417 -28.09 -30.38 1.47
N ASN A 418 -26.98 -30.85 1.99
CA ASN A 418 -27.04 -31.89 3.02
C ASN A 418 -25.78 -31.82 3.91
N ASN A 419 -26.06 -31.50 5.17
CA ASN A 419 -25.14 -31.76 6.27
C ASN A 419 -24.85 -33.25 6.35
N ASN A 420 -23.57 -33.61 6.33
CA ASN A 420 -23.11 -34.77 7.08
C ASN A 420 -21.63 -34.55 7.44
N ASP A 421 -21.41 -34.40 8.74
CA ASP A 421 -20.11 -34.55 9.38
C ASP A 421 -19.54 -35.92 9.07
N ASN A 422 -18.40 -35.97 8.41
CA ASN A 422 -17.39 -37.00 8.65
C ASN A 422 -16.03 -36.47 8.22
N ASN A 423 -15.20 -36.28 9.23
CA ASN A 423 -13.79 -35.98 9.16
C ASN A 423 -13.04 -37.10 8.45
N GLU A 424 -12.57 -36.91 7.25
CA GLU A 424 -11.47 -37.66 6.67
C GLU A 424 -10.52 -36.67 5.99
N ASP A 425 -9.27 -36.69 6.45
CA ASP A 425 -8.11 -35.99 5.93
C ASP A 425 -7.89 -36.43 4.45
N THR A 426 -8.45 -35.63 3.52
CA THR A 426 -8.17 -35.81 2.08
C THR A 426 -7.36 -34.62 1.59
N THR A 427 -6.03 -34.80 1.55
CA THR A 427 -5.18 -34.08 0.59
C THR A 427 -5.86 -34.13 -0.77
N PRO A 428 -6.10 -32.97 -1.46
CA PRO A 428 -6.67 -32.99 -2.80
C PRO A 428 -5.73 -33.79 -3.71
N SER A 429 -6.23 -34.88 -4.29
CA SER A 429 -5.52 -35.55 -5.37
C SER A 429 -5.44 -34.59 -6.54
N VAL A 430 -4.23 -34.26 -7.00
CA VAL A 430 -4.01 -33.50 -8.22
C VAL A 430 -4.58 -34.33 -9.37
N ASP A 431 -5.57 -33.79 -10.07
CA ASP A 431 -6.14 -34.43 -11.26
C ASP A 431 -5.00 -34.60 -12.28
N GLU A 432 -4.84 -35.83 -12.83
CA GLU A 432 -3.81 -36.17 -13.80
C GLU A 432 -3.88 -35.32 -15.10
N THR A 433 -4.91 -34.52 -15.26
CA THR A 433 -5.13 -33.64 -16.42
C THR A 433 -4.54 -32.22 -16.26
N TRP A 434 -4.05 -31.83 -15.08
CA TRP A 434 -3.54 -30.48 -14.87
C TRP A 434 -2.13 -30.32 -15.43
N THR A 435 -1.95 -29.25 -16.22
CA THR A 435 -0.70 -28.89 -16.89
C THR A 435 -0.20 -27.54 -16.40
N MET A 436 1.04 -27.45 -15.96
CA MET A 436 1.71 -26.21 -15.68
C MET A 436 2.34 -25.66 -16.97
N LEU A 437 2.00 -24.42 -17.35
CA LEU A 437 2.61 -23.72 -18.48
C LEU A 437 3.68 -22.76 -17.97
N VAL A 438 4.93 -23.01 -18.35
CA VAL A 438 6.05 -22.07 -18.11
C VAL A 438 6.33 -21.33 -19.41
N TRP A 439 6.12 -20.01 -19.41
CA TRP A 439 6.37 -19.15 -20.56
C TRP A 439 7.80 -18.63 -20.52
N GLN A 440 8.55 -18.88 -21.59
CA GLN A 440 9.89 -18.36 -21.78
C GLN A 440 10.05 -17.87 -23.23
N ASP A 441 10.48 -16.63 -23.42
CA ASP A 441 10.69 -15.99 -24.72
C ASP A 441 9.48 -16.11 -25.68
N GLY A 442 8.26 -15.97 -25.15
CA GLY A 442 7.01 -16.07 -25.89
C GLY A 442 6.62 -17.49 -26.31
N LYS A 443 7.27 -18.50 -25.76
CA LYS A 443 6.93 -19.93 -25.94
C LYS A 443 6.54 -20.56 -24.61
N ALA A 444 5.45 -21.34 -24.62
CA ALA A 444 5.05 -22.13 -23.48
C ALA A 444 5.76 -23.49 -23.48
N VAL A 445 6.27 -23.89 -22.33
CA VAL A 445 6.70 -25.26 -22.05
C VAL A 445 5.69 -25.87 -21.09
N GLU A 446 5.14 -27.02 -21.45
CA GLU A 446 4.10 -27.71 -20.69
C GLU A 446 4.71 -28.76 -19.77
N TYR A 447 4.30 -28.78 -18.50
CA TYR A 447 4.66 -29.78 -17.51
C TYR A 447 3.38 -30.39 -16.94
N GLN A 448 3.22 -31.69 -17.01
CA GLN A 448 2.11 -32.38 -16.35
C GLN A 448 2.30 -32.31 -14.83
N LEU A 449 1.34 -31.70 -14.11
CA LEU A 449 1.50 -31.47 -12.66
C LEU A 449 1.68 -32.75 -11.87
N ALA A 450 1.06 -33.86 -12.31
CA ALA A 450 1.25 -35.18 -11.70
C ALA A 450 2.70 -35.70 -11.78
N GLN A 451 3.57 -35.09 -12.60
CA GLN A 451 4.98 -35.43 -12.76
C GLN A 451 5.93 -34.43 -12.09
N VAL A 452 5.38 -33.42 -11.38
CA VAL A 452 6.14 -32.37 -10.72
C VAL A 452 6.15 -32.63 -9.22
N ASP A 453 7.27 -33.09 -8.68
CA ASP A 453 7.42 -33.37 -7.24
C ASP A 453 7.46 -32.09 -6.40
N SER A 454 8.09 -31.03 -6.93
CA SER A 454 8.17 -29.73 -6.27
C SER A 454 8.52 -28.62 -7.24
N ILE A 455 8.09 -27.37 -6.93
CA ILE A 455 8.51 -26.16 -7.62
C ILE A 455 9.29 -25.32 -6.61
N THR A 456 10.60 -25.13 -6.87
CA THR A 456 11.46 -24.31 -6.02
C THR A 456 11.94 -23.11 -6.81
N PHE A 457 11.65 -21.90 -6.31
CA PHE A 457 12.23 -20.67 -6.85
C PHE A 457 13.53 -20.38 -6.11
N VAL A 458 14.65 -20.43 -6.84
CA VAL A 458 15.97 -20.10 -6.29
C VAL A 458 16.38 -18.75 -6.85
N GLU A 459 16.72 -17.81 -5.98
CA GLU A 459 17.30 -16.55 -6.41
C GLU A 459 18.69 -16.81 -7.02
N LYS A 460 18.82 -16.56 -8.31
CA LYS A 460 20.08 -16.75 -9.02
C LYS A 460 20.96 -15.52 -8.79
N GLN A 461 22.05 -15.69 -8.06
CA GLN A 461 23.02 -14.61 -7.90
C GLN A 461 23.62 -14.26 -9.26
N MET A 462 23.48 -13.01 -9.67
CA MET A 462 24.05 -12.48 -10.90
C MET A 462 25.38 -11.79 -10.60
N LEU A 463 26.43 -12.12 -11.36
CA LEU A 463 27.64 -11.31 -11.44
C LEU A 463 27.36 -10.09 -12.33
N VAL A 464 27.56 -8.89 -11.80
CA VAL A 464 27.40 -7.64 -12.52
C VAL A 464 28.75 -6.95 -12.64
N VAL A 465 29.22 -6.76 -13.87
CA VAL A 465 30.47 -6.06 -14.16
C VAL A 465 30.16 -4.76 -14.86
N LYS A 466 30.64 -3.64 -14.31
CA LYS A 466 30.46 -2.30 -14.86
C LYS A 466 31.80 -1.69 -15.21
N ALA A 467 31.89 -1.04 -16.36
CA ALA A 467 33.08 -0.28 -16.74
C ALA A 467 32.73 1.11 -17.27
N GLN A 468 33.52 2.10 -16.88
CA GLN A 468 33.64 3.36 -17.61
C GLN A 468 34.76 3.19 -18.62
N VAL A 469 34.45 3.40 -19.89
CA VAL A 469 35.41 3.20 -21.00
C VAL A 469 35.98 4.52 -21.46
N PRO A 470 37.17 4.55 -22.15
CA PRO A 470 37.72 5.73 -22.72
C PRO A 470 36.73 6.41 -23.67
N ALA A 471 36.59 7.75 -23.62
CA ALA A 471 35.65 8.50 -24.44
C ALA A 471 35.86 8.29 -25.97
N ALA A 472 37.08 8.00 -26.38
CA ALA A 472 37.41 7.70 -27.77
C ALA A 472 36.79 6.40 -28.30
N TRP A 473 36.27 5.54 -27.43
CA TRP A 473 35.63 4.27 -27.84
C TRP A 473 34.21 4.46 -28.34
N GLY A 474 33.55 5.57 -28.00
CA GLY A 474 32.16 5.83 -28.37
C GLY A 474 31.18 4.93 -27.60
N ASP A 475 29.98 4.75 -28.16
CA ASP A 475 28.85 4.10 -27.46
C ASP A 475 28.64 2.62 -27.83
N ASP A 476 29.39 2.07 -28.79
CA ASP A 476 29.23 0.70 -29.25
C ASP A 476 30.24 -0.22 -28.54
N ILE A 477 29.93 -0.59 -27.29
CA ILE A 477 30.80 -1.34 -26.39
C ILE A 477 30.34 -2.79 -26.27
N TYR A 478 31.29 -3.70 -26.43
CA TYR A 478 31.13 -5.13 -26.27
C TYR A 478 32.04 -5.65 -25.15
N VAL A 479 31.68 -6.81 -24.64
CA VAL A 479 32.53 -7.63 -23.78
C VAL A 479 32.84 -8.93 -24.49
N TYR A 480 34.04 -9.46 -24.29
CA TYR A 480 34.39 -10.82 -24.65
C TYR A 480 34.74 -11.60 -23.39
N ILE A 481 34.15 -12.80 -23.26
CA ILE A 481 34.20 -13.61 -22.06
C ILE A 481 34.80 -14.98 -22.40
N TRP A 482 35.63 -15.45 -21.51
CA TRP A 482 36.17 -16.81 -21.54
C TRP A 482 36.35 -17.37 -20.12
N ASP A 483 36.59 -18.66 -20.03
CA ASP A 483 36.69 -19.41 -18.77
C ASP A 483 35.42 -19.32 -17.90
N ALA A 484 34.28 -18.97 -18.49
CA ALA A 484 32.97 -19.13 -17.89
C ALA A 484 32.50 -20.59 -18.07
N GLN A 485 31.63 -21.07 -17.17
CA GLN A 485 31.13 -22.43 -17.22
C GLN A 485 30.26 -22.67 -18.48
N ASP A 486 29.29 -21.77 -18.73
CA ASP A 486 28.27 -21.98 -19.75
C ASP A 486 28.24 -20.90 -20.84
N LYS A 487 28.69 -19.67 -20.54
CA LYS A 487 28.54 -18.51 -21.42
C LYS A 487 29.89 -17.89 -21.78
N ASN A 488 30.53 -18.44 -22.81
CA ASN A 488 31.73 -17.86 -23.39
C ASN A 488 31.42 -17.17 -24.72
N GLY A 489 32.16 -16.12 -25.07
CA GLY A 489 32.00 -15.40 -26.32
C GLY A 489 31.81 -13.89 -26.19
N GLU A 490 31.20 -13.31 -27.18
CA GLU A 490 31.06 -11.86 -27.32
C GLU A 490 29.64 -11.41 -27.08
N PHE A 491 29.48 -10.40 -26.20
CA PHE A 491 28.18 -9.86 -25.80
C PHE A 491 28.23 -8.32 -25.86
N ARG A 492 27.10 -7.70 -26.22
CA ARG A 492 26.97 -6.25 -26.15
C ARG A 492 26.75 -5.80 -24.71
N ALA A 493 27.53 -4.81 -24.25
CA ALA A 493 27.33 -4.20 -22.94
C ALA A 493 26.17 -3.20 -22.98
N THR A 494 25.36 -3.15 -21.91
CA THR A 494 24.24 -2.22 -21.79
C THR A 494 24.71 -0.91 -21.15
N ARG A 495 24.39 0.22 -21.77
CA ARG A 495 24.74 1.54 -21.21
C ARG A 495 23.78 1.94 -20.08
N GLN A 496 24.33 2.32 -18.94
CA GLN A 496 23.60 2.86 -17.79
C GLN A 496 24.33 4.13 -17.30
N GLY A 497 23.88 5.29 -17.75
CA GLY A 497 24.57 6.57 -17.50
C GLY A 497 25.97 6.58 -18.13
N ASN A 498 27.00 6.75 -17.30
CA ASN A 498 28.43 6.72 -17.73
C ASN A 498 29.06 5.32 -17.68
N TRP A 499 28.27 4.29 -17.37
CA TRP A 499 28.74 2.92 -17.21
C TRP A 499 28.23 2.02 -18.34
N TYR A 500 29.09 1.07 -18.75
CA TYR A 500 28.73 -0.05 -19.60
C TYR A 500 28.66 -1.29 -18.73
N VAL A 501 27.51 -1.98 -18.73
CA VAL A 501 27.16 -3.05 -17.79
C VAL A 501 27.01 -4.36 -18.53
N TYR A 502 27.62 -5.39 -17.99
CA TYR A 502 27.38 -6.78 -18.34
C TYR A 502 26.94 -7.56 -17.10
N SER A 503 25.88 -8.36 -17.25
CA SER A 503 25.36 -9.21 -16.15
C SER A 503 25.26 -10.66 -16.62
N THR A 504 25.65 -11.59 -15.77
CA THR A 504 25.62 -13.03 -16.05
C THR A 504 25.37 -13.83 -14.78
N ASP A 505 24.85 -15.04 -14.95
CA ASP A 505 24.62 -16.02 -13.90
C ASP A 505 25.83 -16.96 -13.67
N GLU A 506 26.95 -16.70 -14.33
CA GLU A 506 28.20 -17.40 -14.11
C GLU A 506 28.78 -17.11 -12.72
N LYS A 507 29.47 -18.07 -12.13
CA LYS A 507 30.10 -17.91 -10.81
C LYS A 507 31.48 -17.21 -10.88
N SER A 508 32.14 -17.34 -12.00
CA SER A 508 33.41 -16.67 -12.32
C SER A 508 33.63 -16.64 -13.83
N LEU A 509 34.37 -15.66 -14.31
CA LEU A 509 34.75 -15.52 -15.72
C LEU A 509 35.95 -14.60 -15.87
N ASN A 510 36.63 -14.68 -17.03
CA ASN A 510 37.51 -13.63 -17.48
C ASN A 510 36.76 -12.76 -18.52
N ILE A 511 36.97 -11.45 -18.49
CA ILE A 511 36.27 -10.48 -19.35
C ILE A 511 37.23 -9.40 -19.84
N ILE A 512 37.05 -8.99 -21.06
CA ILE A 512 37.57 -7.72 -21.58
C ILE A 512 36.44 -6.87 -22.12
N PHE A 513 36.53 -5.57 -21.94
CA PHE A 513 35.69 -4.60 -22.63
C PHE A 513 36.38 -4.16 -23.93
N LYS A 514 35.61 -4.01 -24.98
CA LYS A 514 36.14 -3.62 -26.30
C LYS A 514 35.19 -2.72 -27.08
N LYS A 515 35.78 -1.92 -27.96
CA LYS A 515 35.07 -1.07 -28.91
C LYS A 515 34.56 -1.88 -30.10
N GLY A 516 33.26 -1.86 -30.32
CA GLY A 516 32.64 -2.54 -31.46
C GLY A 516 32.69 -4.08 -31.38
N LYS A 517 31.96 -4.72 -32.28
CA LYS A 517 31.87 -6.17 -32.36
C LYS A 517 33.12 -6.83 -32.92
N SER A 518 33.76 -6.25 -33.91
CA SER A 518 34.94 -6.81 -34.56
C SER A 518 36.21 -6.61 -33.71
N TRP A 519 37.11 -7.61 -33.73
CA TRP A 519 38.42 -7.45 -33.14
C TRP A 519 39.27 -6.49 -34.00
N THR A 520 39.52 -5.31 -33.47
CA THR A 520 40.32 -4.29 -34.13
C THR A 520 41.73 -4.15 -33.54
N GLY A 521 42.04 -5.00 -32.52
CA GLY A 521 43.32 -4.95 -31.81
C GLY A 521 43.45 -3.74 -30.88
N HIS A 522 44.66 -3.59 -30.31
CA HIS A 522 45.00 -2.37 -29.55
C HIS A 522 44.89 -1.12 -30.43
N PRO A 523 44.39 0.00 -29.95
CA PRO A 523 44.05 0.39 -28.57
C PRO A 523 42.56 0.22 -28.17
N ASN A 524 41.82 -0.62 -28.83
CA ASN A 524 40.36 -0.69 -28.76
C ASN A 524 39.83 -1.74 -27.77
N GLN A 525 40.64 -2.20 -26.83
CA GLN A 525 40.23 -3.18 -25.82
C GLN A 525 40.92 -2.93 -24.49
N SER A 526 40.32 -3.43 -23.38
CA SER A 526 40.94 -3.46 -22.05
C SER A 526 41.97 -4.58 -21.94
N GLU A 527 42.77 -4.54 -20.89
CA GLU A 527 43.44 -5.73 -20.36
C GLU A 527 42.44 -6.75 -19.86
N ASP A 528 42.93 -7.96 -19.60
CA ASP A 528 42.15 -9.07 -19.09
C ASP A 528 41.72 -8.82 -17.64
N ILE A 529 40.45 -9.02 -17.33
CA ILE A 529 39.88 -8.82 -16.00
C ILE A 529 39.30 -10.15 -15.53
N LYS A 530 39.76 -10.64 -14.39
CA LYS A 530 39.21 -11.85 -13.77
C LYS A 530 38.10 -11.44 -12.78
N ILE A 531 36.92 -12.02 -12.93
CA ILE A 531 35.72 -11.71 -12.14
C ILE A 531 35.29 -12.95 -11.36
N THR A 532 35.18 -12.80 -10.03
CA THR A 532 34.66 -13.82 -9.10
C THR A 532 33.53 -13.25 -8.21
N GLN A 533 33.32 -11.95 -8.29
CA GLN A 533 32.24 -11.20 -7.63
C GLN A 533 31.90 -9.95 -8.46
N SER A 534 30.73 -9.38 -8.27
CA SER A 534 30.35 -8.12 -8.94
C SER A 534 31.36 -7.02 -8.67
N ALA A 535 31.75 -6.28 -9.71
CA ALA A 535 32.81 -5.28 -9.62
C ALA A 535 32.63 -4.15 -10.64
N CYS A 536 33.22 -2.98 -10.35
CA CYS A 536 33.21 -1.81 -11.19
C CYS A 536 34.64 -1.35 -11.50
N PHE A 537 34.88 -0.93 -12.74
CA PHE A 537 36.19 -0.54 -13.24
C PHE A 537 36.14 0.80 -13.97
N ILE A 538 37.21 1.58 -13.85
CA ILE A 538 37.50 2.70 -14.73
C ILE A 538 38.63 2.24 -15.66
N LEU A 539 38.38 2.28 -16.97
CA LEU A 539 39.36 1.88 -17.97
C LEU A 539 40.12 3.12 -18.43
N THR A 540 41.41 3.19 -18.14
CA THR A 540 42.28 4.30 -18.57
C THR A 540 43.19 3.83 -19.67
N GLN A 541 43.25 4.56 -20.79
CA GLN A 541 44.06 4.24 -21.94
C GLN A 541 45.14 5.30 -22.17
N GLU A 542 46.37 4.88 -22.29
CA GLU A 542 47.52 5.73 -22.67
C GLU A 542 48.07 5.27 -24.03
N GLY A 543 48.04 6.16 -25.01
CA GLY A 543 48.56 5.88 -26.35
C GLY A 543 47.81 4.77 -27.10
N GLU A 544 48.56 3.87 -27.72
CA GLU A 544 48.04 2.74 -28.51
C GLU A 544 47.96 1.42 -27.75
N ASP A 545 48.21 1.43 -26.42
CA ASP A 545 48.16 0.25 -25.59
C ASP A 545 46.73 -0.14 -25.20
N LYS A 546 46.56 -1.34 -24.60
CA LYS A 546 45.30 -1.77 -23.99
C LYS A 546 44.90 -0.84 -22.86
N ALA A 547 43.61 -0.62 -22.68
CA ALA A 547 43.12 0.16 -21.57
C ALA A 547 43.30 -0.61 -20.25
N ILE A 548 43.88 0.03 -19.26
CA ILE A 548 44.20 -0.52 -17.94
C ILE A 548 42.94 -0.43 -17.05
N PRO A 549 42.41 -1.55 -16.51
CA PRO A 549 41.27 -1.55 -15.63
C PRO A 549 41.68 -1.22 -14.18
N THR A 550 41.15 -0.13 -13.65
CA THR A 550 41.28 0.22 -12.23
C THR A 550 39.98 -0.07 -11.52
N GLN A 551 39.96 -0.97 -10.54
CA GLN A 551 38.77 -1.30 -9.77
C GLN A 551 38.37 -0.10 -8.90
N THR A 552 37.05 0.19 -8.84
CA THR A 552 36.48 1.27 -8.05
C THR A 552 35.20 0.82 -7.34
N ASN A 553 34.69 1.65 -6.44
CA ASN A 553 33.40 1.40 -5.82
C ASN A 553 32.28 1.48 -6.86
N CYS A 554 31.36 0.53 -6.83
CA CYS A 554 30.17 0.55 -7.67
C CYS A 554 29.21 1.65 -7.20
N PRO A 555 28.63 2.43 -8.13
CA PRO A 555 27.64 3.43 -7.81
C PRO A 555 26.32 2.77 -7.40
#